data_90abc09957470dab737e85a71f94ac26
#
_entry.id   90abc09957470dab737e85a71f94ac26
#
_cell.length_a   1.000
_cell.length_b   1.000
_cell.length_c   1.000
_cell.angle_alpha   90.00
_cell.angle_beta   90.00
_cell.angle_gamma   90.00
#
_symmetry.space_group_name_H-M   'P 1'
#
loop_
_entity.id
_entity.type
_entity.pdbx_description
1 polymer ?
#
loop_
_entity_poly.entity_id
_entity_poly.type
_entity_poly.pdbx_seq_one_letter_code
_entity_poly.pdbx_strand_id
1 'polypeptide(L)'
;MVLPKPKSNIFMRKISEILQDARIEKGYSLENVVKATKIKKQFIIAIEEGRYFDLPSESYALGFIKNYAQYVRYDKNKAAALFRRVGVS
;
A
#
# COMPACT_ATOMS: atom_id res chain seq x y z
N MET A 1 23.19 -19.13 9.44
CA MET A 1 21.77 -18.94 9.29
C MET A 1 21.47 -17.50 8.99
N VAL A 2 20.67 -17.30 8.00
CA VAL A 2 20.30 -15.95 7.61
C VAL A 2 19.07 -15.55 8.41
N LEU A 3 19.20 -14.53 9.19
CA LEU A 3 18.05 -13.99 9.86
C LEU A 3 17.13 -13.38 8.84
N PRO A 4 15.84 -13.55 9.03
CA PRO A 4 14.93 -12.85 8.16
C PRO A 4 15.24 -11.38 8.28
N LYS A 5 15.32 -10.77 7.16
CA LYS A 5 15.52 -9.34 7.15
C LYS A 5 14.49 -8.73 8.06
N PRO A 6 14.89 -8.00 9.08
CA PRO A 6 13.91 -7.36 9.92
C PRO A 6 13.08 -6.48 9.01
N LYS A 7 11.80 -6.67 9.09
CA LYS A 7 10.95 -5.72 8.45
C LYS A 7 11.38 -4.42 9.00
N SER A 8 11.63 -3.53 8.11
CA SER A 8 12.12 -2.25 8.46
C SER A 8 11.58 -1.86 9.83
N ASN A 9 12.20 -0.99 10.42
CA ASN A 9 11.86 -0.47 11.71
C ASN A 9 10.35 -0.38 11.85
N ILE A 10 9.78 -1.07 12.84
CA ILE A 10 8.33 -1.08 13.01
C ILE A 10 7.76 0.32 13.20
N PHE A 11 8.57 1.25 13.67
CA PHE A 11 8.12 2.62 13.86
C PHE A 11 8.18 3.42 12.57
N MET A 12 8.83 2.87 11.55
CA MET A 12 9.05 3.56 10.30
C MET A 12 8.50 2.78 9.12
N ARG A 13 7.63 1.82 9.36
CA ARG A 13 7.10 1.03 8.27
C ARG A 13 6.31 1.92 7.32
N LYS A 14 6.61 1.78 6.05
CA LYS A 14 5.93 2.54 5.01
C LYS A 14 4.61 1.89 4.67
N ILE A 15 3.63 2.71 4.36
CA ILE A 15 2.33 2.19 3.98
C ILE A 15 2.41 1.28 2.76
N SER A 16 3.34 1.56 1.84
CA SER A 16 3.53 0.69 0.68
C SER A 16 3.88 -0.73 1.10
N GLU A 17 4.78 -0.86 2.06
CA GLU A 17 5.20 -2.16 2.56
C GLU A 17 4.08 -2.85 3.33
N ILE A 18 3.36 -2.09 4.12
CA ILE A 18 2.26 -2.64 4.91
C ILE A 18 1.19 -3.23 4.00
N LEU A 19 0.83 -2.51 2.96
CA LEU A 19 -0.21 -2.99 2.05
C LEU A 19 0.24 -4.21 1.28
N GLN A 20 1.48 -4.20 0.78
CA GLN A 20 2.00 -5.35 0.06
C GLN A 20 2.08 -6.58 0.96
N ASP A 21 2.60 -6.39 2.18
CA ASP A 21 2.70 -7.49 3.13
C ASP A 21 1.34 -8.07 3.45
N ALA A 22 0.35 -7.21 3.65
CA ALA A 22 -1.00 -7.66 3.96
C ALA A 22 -1.58 -8.45 2.79
N ARG A 23 -1.34 -7.99 1.57
CA ARG A 23 -1.79 -8.70 0.39
C ARG A 23 -1.18 -10.09 0.31
N ILE A 24 0.13 -10.15 0.46
CA ILE A 24 0.86 -11.42 0.36
C ILE A 24 0.43 -12.36 1.47
N GLU A 25 0.28 -11.83 2.67
CA GLU A 25 -0.12 -12.64 3.82
C GLU A 25 -1.47 -13.29 3.60
N LYS A 26 -2.37 -12.60 2.93
CA LYS A 26 -3.70 -13.14 2.66
C LYS A 26 -3.73 -14.00 1.40
N GLY A 27 -2.60 -14.12 0.72
CA GLY A 27 -2.54 -14.93 -0.50
C GLY A 27 -3.21 -14.28 -1.70
N TYR A 28 -3.39 -12.99 -1.67
CA TYR A 28 -4.04 -12.29 -2.77
C TYR A 28 -3.04 -11.96 -3.87
N SER A 29 -3.44 -12.16 -5.12
CA SER A 29 -2.64 -11.75 -6.25
C SER A 29 -2.87 -10.26 -6.51
N LEU A 30 -2.02 -9.68 -7.34
CA LEU A 30 -2.24 -8.30 -7.79
C LEU A 30 -3.59 -8.19 -8.49
N GLU A 31 -3.94 -9.20 -9.29
CA GLU A 31 -5.20 -9.20 -9.99
C GLU A 31 -6.39 -9.21 -9.04
N ASN A 32 -6.26 -9.90 -7.91
CA ASN A 32 -7.31 -9.89 -6.90
C ASN A 32 -7.58 -8.47 -6.41
N VAL A 33 -6.50 -7.73 -6.15
CA VAL A 33 -6.62 -6.36 -5.68
C VAL A 33 -7.23 -5.47 -6.75
N VAL A 34 -6.76 -5.62 -7.99
CA VAL A 34 -7.28 -4.84 -9.11
C VAL A 34 -8.79 -5.05 -9.24
N LYS A 35 -9.19 -6.31 -9.19
CA LYS A 35 -10.60 -6.65 -9.37
C LYS A 35 -11.46 -6.09 -8.24
N ALA A 36 -10.95 -6.19 -7.02
CA ALA A 36 -11.72 -5.76 -5.85
C ALA A 36 -11.78 -4.24 -5.73
N THR A 37 -10.69 -3.56 -6.05
CA THR A 37 -10.60 -2.12 -5.84
C THR A 37 -10.95 -1.32 -7.07
N LYS A 38 -10.94 -1.95 -8.26
CA LYS A 38 -11.14 -1.29 -9.54
C LYS A 38 -10.02 -0.30 -9.86
N ILE A 39 -8.90 -0.44 -9.20
CA ILE A 39 -7.72 0.39 -9.48
C ILE A 39 -6.87 -0.34 -10.51
N LYS A 40 -6.37 0.38 -11.49
CA LYS A 40 -5.56 -0.23 -12.54
C LYS A 40 -4.31 -0.87 -11.94
N LYS A 41 -3.90 -1.99 -12.53
CA LYS A 41 -2.76 -2.74 -12.02
C LYS A 41 -1.51 -1.89 -11.89
N GLN A 42 -1.25 -1.04 -12.87
CA GLN A 42 -0.06 -0.19 -12.84
C GLN A 42 -0.04 0.73 -11.60
N PHE A 43 -1.21 1.15 -11.16
CA PHE A 43 -1.30 1.99 -9.97
C PHE A 43 -1.14 1.18 -8.70
N ILE A 44 -1.66 -0.05 -8.67
CA ILE A 44 -1.45 -0.93 -7.52
C ILE A 44 0.04 -1.19 -7.35
N ILE A 45 0.74 -1.48 -8.45
CA ILE A 45 2.18 -1.72 -8.40
C ILE A 45 2.92 -0.48 -7.92
N ALA A 46 2.52 0.68 -8.42
CA ALA A 46 3.15 1.93 -8.00
C ALA A 46 2.99 2.16 -6.50
N ILE A 47 1.81 1.86 -5.97
CA ILE A 47 1.55 1.99 -4.54
C ILE A 47 2.47 1.06 -3.75
N GLU A 48 2.58 -0.20 -4.18
CA GLU A 48 3.39 -1.17 -3.45
C GLU A 48 4.87 -0.85 -3.51
N GLU A 49 5.30 -0.15 -4.55
CA GLU A 49 6.69 0.24 -4.70
C GLU A 49 6.97 1.63 -4.18
N GLY A 50 5.95 2.29 -3.66
CA GLY A 50 6.13 3.63 -3.11
C GLY A 50 6.33 4.70 -4.16
N ARG A 51 5.99 4.41 -5.42
CA ARG A 51 6.14 5.36 -6.51
C ARG A 51 4.89 6.20 -6.66
N TYR A 52 4.64 7.05 -5.67
CA TYR A 52 3.40 7.81 -5.62
C TYR A 52 3.32 8.87 -6.71
N PHE A 53 4.46 9.25 -7.27
CA PHE A 53 4.47 10.21 -8.38
C PHE A 53 3.86 9.63 -9.64
N ASP A 54 3.76 8.31 -9.72
CA ASP A 54 3.18 7.66 -10.89
C ASP A 54 1.66 7.57 -10.81
N LEU A 55 1.09 8.08 -9.74
CA LEU A 55 -0.36 8.11 -9.59
C LEU A 55 -0.90 9.40 -10.16
N PRO A 56 -2.18 9.42 -10.58
CA PRO A 56 -2.73 10.59 -11.27
C PRO A 56 -2.67 11.88 -10.48
N SER A 57 -2.83 11.81 -9.16
CA SER A 57 -2.76 12.98 -8.31
C SER A 57 -2.66 12.53 -6.87
N GLU A 58 -2.35 13.46 -5.99
CA GLU A 58 -2.28 13.15 -4.58
C GLU A 58 -3.64 12.73 -4.03
N SER A 59 -4.70 13.35 -4.51
CA SER A 59 -6.05 12.98 -4.09
C SER A 59 -6.38 11.55 -4.50
N TYR A 60 -6.00 11.18 -5.73
CA TYR A 60 -6.21 9.81 -6.18
C TYR A 60 -5.37 8.84 -5.37
N ALA A 61 -4.12 9.22 -5.10
CA ALA A 61 -3.23 8.36 -4.32
C ALA A 61 -3.85 8.05 -2.96
N LEU A 62 -4.34 9.07 -2.30
CA LEU A 62 -4.97 8.90 -1.00
C LEU A 62 -6.17 7.98 -1.08
N GLY A 63 -7.05 8.22 -2.06
CA GLY A 63 -8.23 7.39 -2.25
C GLY A 63 -7.88 5.95 -2.57
N PHE A 64 -6.89 5.74 -3.44
CA PHE A 64 -6.45 4.40 -3.79
C PHE A 64 -5.90 3.66 -2.58
N ILE A 65 -5.09 4.34 -1.79
CA ILE A 65 -4.48 3.73 -0.60
C ILE A 65 -5.55 3.32 0.40
N LYS A 66 -6.56 4.18 0.61
CA LYS A 66 -7.64 3.84 1.53
C LYS A 66 -8.45 2.66 1.00
N ASN A 67 -8.70 2.63 -0.30
CA ASN A 67 -9.44 1.55 -0.94
C ASN A 67 -8.69 0.23 -0.81
N TYR A 68 -7.38 0.26 -1.11
CA TYR A 68 -6.53 -0.91 -1.00
C TYR A 68 -6.50 -1.41 0.46
N ALA A 69 -6.29 -0.49 1.39
CA ALA A 69 -6.23 -0.83 2.80
C ALA A 69 -7.51 -1.52 3.25
N GLN A 70 -8.65 -1.00 2.83
CA GLN A 70 -9.93 -1.58 3.20
C GLN A 70 -10.06 -3.01 2.69
N TYR A 71 -9.58 -3.28 1.48
CA TYR A 71 -9.66 -4.62 0.91
C TYR A 71 -8.82 -5.62 1.71
N VAL A 72 -7.64 -5.21 2.15
CA VAL A 72 -6.77 -6.10 2.93
C VAL A 72 -7.04 -6.00 4.42
N ARG A 73 -8.10 -5.31 4.80
CA ARG A 73 -8.54 -5.16 6.18
C ARG A 73 -7.53 -4.46 7.07
N TYR A 74 -6.88 -3.48 6.52
CA TYR A 74 -6.04 -2.59 7.28
C TYR A 74 -6.79 -1.29 7.47
N ASP A 75 -6.70 -0.69 8.66
CA ASP A 75 -7.42 0.54 8.98
C ASP A 75 -7.11 1.62 7.94
N LYS A 76 -8.13 2.02 7.19
CA LYS A 76 -7.94 2.99 6.10
C LYS A 76 -7.53 4.36 6.61
N ASN A 77 -7.98 4.73 7.79
CA ASN A 77 -7.61 6.03 8.35
C ASN A 77 -6.16 6.03 8.79
N LYS A 78 -5.71 4.91 9.33
CA LYS A 78 -4.31 4.76 9.68
C LYS A 78 -3.45 4.75 8.43
N ALA A 79 -3.94 4.09 7.39
CA ALA A 79 -3.22 4.07 6.10
C ALA A 79 -3.09 5.49 5.54
N ALA A 80 -4.15 6.26 5.61
CA ALA A 80 -4.12 7.64 5.14
C ALA A 80 -3.12 8.48 5.92
N ALA A 81 -3.10 8.30 7.24
CA ALA A 81 -2.16 9.04 8.07
C ALA A 81 -0.73 8.70 7.72
N LEU A 82 -0.44 7.41 7.51
CA LEU A 82 0.90 6.98 7.13
C LEU A 82 1.30 7.53 5.76
N PHE A 83 0.35 7.54 4.84
CA PHE A 83 0.62 8.08 3.51
C PHE A 83 0.97 9.57 3.59
N ARG A 84 0.23 10.32 4.39
CA ARG A 84 0.47 11.75 4.51
C ARG A 84 1.84 12.05 5.08
N ARG A 85 2.35 11.18 5.94
CA ARG A 85 3.68 11.37 6.49
C ARG A 85 4.77 11.21 5.46
N VAL A 86 4.58 10.30 4.52
CA VAL A 86 5.64 9.92 3.60
C VAL A 86 5.45 10.54 2.24
N GLY A 87 4.22 10.62 1.80
CA GLY A 87 3.95 10.97 0.41
C GLY A 87 3.92 12.44 0.12
N VAL A 88 3.86 13.26 1.12
CA VAL A 88 3.58 14.67 0.91
C VAL A 88 4.78 15.56 1.13
N SER A 89 5.78 15.04 1.73
CA SER A 89 6.97 15.85 2.01
C SER A 89 7.67 16.32 0.77
#